data_9f8badb5c7f87fc69a5bb75f274c4bcd
#
_entry.id   9f8badb5c7f87fc69a5bb75f274c4bcd
#
_cell.length_a   1.000
_cell.length_b   1.000
_cell.length_c   1.000
_cell.angle_alpha   90.00
_cell.angle_beta   90.00
_cell.angle_gamma   90.00
#
_symmetry.space_group_name_H-M   'P 1'
#
loop_
_entity.id
_entity.type
_entity.pdbx_description
1 polymer ?
#
loop_
_entity_poly.entity_id
_entity_poly.type
_entity_poly.pdbx_seq_one_letter_code
_entity_poly.pdbx_strand_id
1 'polypeptide(L)' 'MDNAEIQQWLEQLRTEHRDLDEVIHHLVDARHHDQMRIQRLKKRKLKLKDMIARLESELIPDLDA' A
#
# COMPACT_ATOMS: atom_id res chain seq x y z
N MET A 1 3.29 -14.07 -13.87
CA MET A 1 4.40 -13.24 -13.46
C MET A 1 5.42 -14.06 -12.73
N ASP A 2 6.68 -13.84 -12.97
CA ASP A 2 7.68 -14.57 -12.22
C ASP A 2 7.95 -13.86 -10.90
N ASN A 3 8.73 -14.50 -10.04
CA ASN A 3 8.95 -13.96 -8.70
C ASN A 3 9.69 -12.61 -8.71
N ALA A 4 10.57 -12.39 -9.66
CA ALA A 4 11.30 -11.14 -9.72
C ALA A 4 10.36 -9.97 -10.05
N GLU A 5 9.41 -10.20 -10.95
CA GLU A 5 8.43 -9.18 -11.31
C GLU A 5 7.51 -8.90 -10.12
N ILE A 6 7.08 -9.94 -9.42
CA ILE A 6 6.22 -9.77 -8.26
C ILE A 6 6.95 -8.97 -7.18
N GLN A 7 8.24 -9.25 -6.96
CA GLN A 7 9.00 -8.52 -5.96
C GLN A 7 9.16 -7.04 -6.34
N GLN A 8 9.35 -6.73 -7.61
CA GLN A 8 9.42 -5.34 -8.06
C GLN A 8 8.10 -4.62 -7.83
N TRP A 9 6.99 -5.29 -8.14
CA TRP A 9 5.67 -4.71 -7.92
C TRP A 9 5.47 -4.46 -6.43
N LEU A 10 5.84 -5.43 -5.59
CA LEU A 10 5.70 -5.29 -4.15
C LEU A 10 6.48 -4.10 -3.62
N GLU A 11 7.70 -3.89 -4.10
CA GLU A 11 8.49 -2.76 -3.67
C GLU A 11 7.80 -1.45 -4.02
N GLN A 12 7.28 -1.33 -5.24
CA GLN A 12 6.60 -0.13 -5.66
C GLN A 12 5.36 0.11 -4.83
N LEU A 13 4.56 -0.93 -4.59
CA LEU A 13 3.34 -0.80 -3.83
C LEU A 13 3.61 -0.45 -2.38
N ARG A 14 4.65 -1.03 -1.79
CA ARG A 14 5.03 -0.72 -0.41
C ARG A 14 5.50 0.72 -0.27
N THR A 15 6.24 1.22 -1.26
CA THR A 15 6.69 2.61 -1.27
C THR A 15 5.49 3.54 -1.37
N GLU A 16 4.55 3.25 -2.28
CA GLU A 16 3.35 4.07 -2.42
C GLU A 16 2.53 4.04 -1.14
N HIS A 17 2.41 2.88 -0.51
CA HIS A 17 1.65 2.74 0.72
C HIS A 17 2.28 3.60 1.83
N ARG A 18 3.59 3.56 1.95
CA ARG A 18 4.29 4.36 2.95
C ARG A 18 4.14 5.85 2.70
N ASP A 19 4.31 6.26 1.42
CA ASP A 19 4.21 7.67 1.07
C ASP A 19 2.80 8.19 1.34
N LEU A 20 1.80 7.36 1.04
CA LEU A 20 0.43 7.74 1.25
C LEU A 20 0.14 7.87 2.74
N ASP A 21 0.69 6.97 3.54
CA ASP A 21 0.53 7.01 4.99
C ASP A 21 1.12 8.31 5.56
N GLU A 22 2.28 8.73 5.06
CA GLU A 22 2.91 9.97 5.49
C GLU A 22 2.05 11.18 5.11
N VAL A 23 1.51 11.20 3.90
CA VAL A 23 0.65 12.28 3.47
C VAL A 23 -0.60 12.36 4.34
N ILE A 24 -1.20 11.20 4.65
CA ILE A 24 -2.39 11.17 5.51
C ILE A 24 -2.05 11.74 6.89
N HIS A 25 -0.92 11.36 7.46
CA HIS A 25 -0.51 11.88 8.76
C HIS A 25 -0.35 13.41 8.74
N HIS A 26 0.26 13.94 7.69
CA HIS A 26 0.42 15.39 7.56
C HIS A 26 -0.94 16.09 7.44
N LEU A 27 -1.85 15.49 6.68
CA LEU A 27 -3.18 16.10 6.51
C LEU A 27 -3.99 16.07 7.80
N VAL A 28 -3.86 15.00 8.56
CA VAL A 28 -4.58 14.88 9.83
C VAL A 28 -4.03 15.87 10.85
N ASP A 29 -2.72 16.11 10.83
CA ASP A 29 -2.11 17.04 11.77
C ASP A 29 -2.32 18.51 11.38
N ALA A 30 -2.73 18.76 10.16
CA ALA A 30 -2.93 20.14 9.70
C ALA A 30 -4.13 20.78 10.40
N ARG A 31 -4.06 22.09 10.56
CA ARG A 31 -5.12 22.80 11.23
C ARG A 31 -6.44 22.69 10.53
N HIS A 32 -6.42 22.71 9.18
CA HIS A 32 -7.63 22.64 8.42
C HIS A 32 -7.65 21.30 7.73
N HIS A 33 -8.51 20.39 8.20
CA HIS A 33 -8.53 19.06 7.63
C HIS A 33 -9.49 19.05 6.45
N ASP A 34 -9.05 18.53 5.37
CA ASP A 34 -9.91 18.24 4.22
C ASP A 34 -10.34 16.79 4.41
N GLN A 35 -11.47 16.59 5.06
CA GLN A 35 -11.99 15.28 5.38
C GLN A 35 -12.22 14.42 4.16
N MET A 36 -12.71 15.01 3.09
CA MET A 36 -12.98 14.26 1.86
C MET A 36 -11.70 13.73 1.25
N ARG A 37 -10.66 14.56 1.24
CA ARG A 37 -9.37 14.16 0.71
C ARG A 37 -8.75 13.07 1.57
N ILE A 38 -8.82 13.23 2.87
CA ILE A 38 -8.29 12.22 3.81
C ILE A 38 -8.98 10.89 3.58
N GLN A 39 -10.30 10.88 3.43
CA GLN A 39 -11.04 9.66 3.20
C GLN A 39 -10.64 8.98 1.90
N ARG A 40 -10.47 9.76 0.84
CA ARG A 40 -10.05 9.20 -0.45
C ARG A 40 -8.66 8.57 -0.35
N LEU A 41 -7.75 9.24 0.34
CA LEU A 41 -6.40 8.72 0.51
C LEU A 41 -6.37 7.47 1.39
N LYS A 42 -7.19 7.43 2.42
CA LYS A 42 -7.31 6.22 3.26
C LYS A 42 -7.86 5.04 2.46
N LYS A 43 -8.81 5.31 1.58
CA LYS A 43 -9.38 4.27 0.74
C LYS A 43 -8.33 3.72 -0.20
N ARG A 44 -7.53 4.61 -0.81
CA ARG A 44 -6.44 4.18 -1.68
C ARG A 44 -5.41 3.37 -0.93
N LYS A 45 -5.09 3.79 0.30
CA LYS A 45 -4.15 3.06 1.13
C LYS A 45 -4.63 1.64 1.41
N LEU A 46 -5.93 1.46 1.68
CA LEU A 46 -6.50 0.15 1.89
C LEU A 46 -6.42 -0.72 0.64
N LYS A 47 -6.63 -0.12 -0.53
CA LYS A 47 -6.50 -0.86 -1.79
C LYS A 47 -5.07 -1.31 -2.00
N LEU A 48 -4.10 -0.45 -1.73
CA LEU A 48 -2.69 -0.80 -1.87
C LEU A 48 -2.32 -1.93 -0.92
N LYS A 49 -2.81 -1.88 0.30
CA LYS A 49 -2.55 -2.93 1.28
C LYS A 49 -3.12 -4.26 0.80
N ASP A 50 -4.31 -4.24 0.22
CA ASP A 50 -4.94 -5.44 -0.30
C ASP A 50 -4.14 -6.01 -1.48
N MET A 51 -3.67 -5.16 -2.37
CA MET A 51 -2.86 -5.58 -3.51
C MET A 51 -1.54 -6.20 -3.05
N ILE A 52 -0.92 -5.58 -2.05
CA ILE A 52 0.32 -6.09 -1.47
C ILE A 52 0.08 -7.50 -0.91
N ALA A 53 -0.98 -7.68 -0.15
CA ALA A 53 -1.30 -8.98 0.43
C ALA A 53 -1.51 -10.04 -0.64
N ARG A 54 -2.19 -9.68 -1.72
CA ARG A 54 -2.43 -10.62 -2.82
C ARG A 54 -1.14 -11.03 -3.51
N LEU A 55 -0.26 -10.07 -3.77
CA LEU A 55 1.00 -10.36 -4.43
C LEU A 55 1.93 -11.17 -3.52
N GLU A 56 1.93 -10.87 -2.23
CA GLU A 56 2.72 -11.65 -1.28
C GLU A 56 2.24 -13.10 -1.26
N SER A 57 0.94 -13.30 -1.38
CA SER A 57 0.38 -14.62 -1.41
C SER A 57 0.86 -15.40 -2.64
N GLU A 58 1.02 -14.71 -3.76
CA GLU A 58 1.44 -15.38 -4.99
C GLU A 58 2.92 -15.70 -4.94
N LEU A 59 3.63 -15.02 -4.08
CA LEU A 59 5.03 -15.22 -4.10
C LEU A 59 5.46 -16.45 -3.40
N ILE A 60 4.76 -16.99 -2.58
CA ILE A 60 5.08 -18.09 -1.86
C ILE A 60 5.38 -19.26 -2.17
N PRO A 61 5.73 -19.84 -2.40
CA PRO A 61 6.06 -20.95 -2.80
C PRO A 61 6.25 -22.01 -1.89
N ASP A 62 6.70 -22.49 -1.82
CA ASP A 62 7.08 -23.55 -1.21
C ASP A 62 7.08 -23.67 0.13
N LEU A 63 6.63 -23.64 0.48
CA LEU A 63 6.62 -23.73 1.70
C LEU A 63 6.59 -24.94 2.13
N ASP A 64 6.69 -25.52 1.87
CA ASP A 64 6.64 -26.57 2.28
C ASP A 64 6.50 -27.09 3.06
N ALA A 65 6.44 -27.09 3.07
CA ALA A 65 6.32 -27.64 3.73
C ALA A 65 6.51 -28.38 4.35
#